data_5f794b4fbcbd5cb71751eae1546c0f5a
#
_entry.id   5f794b4fbcbd5cb71751eae1546c0f5a
#
_cell.length_a   1.000
_cell.length_b   1.000
_cell.length_c   1.000
_cell.angle_alpha   90.00
_cell.angle_beta   90.00
_cell.angle_gamma   90.00
#
_symmetry.space_group_name_H-M   'P 1'
#
loop_
_entity.id
_entity.type
_entity.pdbx_description
1 polymer ?
#
loop_
_entity_poly.entity_id
_entity_poly.type
_entity_poly.pdbx_seq_one_letter_code
_entity_poly.pdbx_strand_id
1 'polypeptide(L)'
;MGCLSPGGSVPLLQMCRLVHFNANKPSIFLPMSVFISPEEARSVLHRYKRYNTGRLEEVVQGNLERECIEETCSYEEAREVFENEEKTMAFWKVYLDGDQCVSNPCQNGGRCEDDVSNYICWCPAGYEGRNCELDATCSTKNGGCKQFCKNNPAGKAICSCAPGYRLKADGRSCEPTVPFPCGRITAPEAKRKITRSQSTFDSWVSTNATNDDLEEEEEGSNNTTQILWKAAFRNRVVGGTDSLKGEVPWQVYLLNPEKKGFCGGSIINEKWIVTAAHCLEFEPHSIVAGEHNVNAIDHTEQSRQVARAIPHPTYNESNKYHNDIALLELESPLEFNHYVTPICIGDKEFTNNLLKHGLGTVSGWGKLQYQGRQASILQVLKVQYIDRPTCLRSSRYTILPNMFCAGQPGEAKDTCQGDSGGPHATDIEDTWFLTGITSWGEQCAKKDKYGIYTRVSRYIKWIRNTTRITRD
;
A
#
# COMPACT_ATOMS: atom_id res chain seq x y z
N MET A 1 -0.34 -46.43 -51.76
CA MET A 1 0.83 -45.65 -52.14
C MET A 1 0.96 -44.54 -51.10
N GLY A 2 1.84 -44.51 -50.25
CA GLY A 2 3.19 -44.71 -50.03
C GLY A 2 3.53 -44.12 -48.68
N CYS A 3 4.14 -44.90 -47.89
CA CYS A 3 4.91 -44.73 -46.68
C CYS A 3 5.83 -43.51 -46.65
N LEU A 4 6.03 -42.95 -45.46
CA LEU A 4 7.37 -42.98 -44.79
C LEU A 4 7.30 -42.24 -43.40
N SER A 5 7.60 -43.01 -42.38
CA SER A 5 8.13 -42.61 -41.03
C SER A 5 9.59 -42.19 -41.16
N PRO A 6 10.30 -41.72 -40.15
CA PRO A 6 10.35 -42.15 -38.74
C PRO A 6 10.54 -40.96 -37.71
N GLY A 7 10.48 -41.10 -36.44
CA GLY A 7 10.96 -41.96 -35.44
C GLY A 7 10.92 -41.27 -34.08
N GLY A 8 10.79 -42.04 -32.98
CA GLY A 8 11.09 -41.54 -31.64
C GLY A 8 10.14 -42.10 -30.56
N SER A 9 10.48 -43.26 -30.08
CA SER A 9 9.88 -44.14 -29.08
C SER A 9 9.77 -43.59 -27.67
N VAL A 10 8.71 -43.95 -26.93
CA VAL A 10 8.76 -44.58 -25.61
C VAL A 10 7.37 -45.23 -25.30
N PRO A 11 7.28 -46.45 -24.74
CA PRO A 11 6.06 -47.23 -24.68
C PRO A 11 5.30 -47.07 -23.34
N LEU A 12 3.95 -46.95 -23.46
CA LEU A 12 3.04 -47.17 -22.37
C LEU A 12 2.70 -48.66 -22.28
N LEU A 13 3.07 -49.32 -21.19
CA LEU A 13 2.67 -50.65 -20.83
C LEU A 13 1.23 -50.64 -20.28
N GLN A 14 0.34 -51.21 -21.08
CA GLN A 14 -1.03 -51.50 -20.73
C GLN A 14 -1.09 -52.91 -20.15
N MET A 15 -1.28 -53.01 -18.82
CA MET A 15 -1.57 -54.31 -18.17
C MET A 15 -3.06 -54.58 -18.15
N CYS A 16 -3.54 -55.32 -19.13
CA CYS A 16 -4.81 -56.05 -19.04
C CYS A 16 -4.61 -57.32 -18.23
N ARG A 17 -5.16 -57.40 -17.04
CA ARG A 17 -5.35 -58.70 -16.33
C ARG A 17 -6.65 -59.33 -16.77
N LEU A 18 -6.54 -60.39 -17.51
CA LEU A 18 -7.63 -61.35 -17.73
C LEU A 18 -7.96 -62.09 -16.42
N VAL A 19 -9.17 -61.90 -15.92
CA VAL A 19 -9.72 -62.73 -14.84
C VAL A 19 -10.49 -63.86 -15.46
N HIS A 20 -9.98 -65.10 -15.26
CA HIS A 20 -10.69 -66.31 -15.64
C HIS A 20 -11.93 -66.47 -14.77
N PHE A 21 -13.10 -66.52 -15.40
CA PHE A 21 -14.35 -66.98 -14.75
C PHE A 21 -14.36 -68.50 -14.66
N ASN A 22 -14.36 -69.01 -13.44
CA ASN A 22 -14.63 -70.39 -13.16
C ASN A 22 -16.13 -70.55 -12.79
N ALA A 23 -16.91 -71.13 -13.72
CA ALA A 23 -18.33 -71.38 -13.54
C ALA A 23 -18.51 -72.63 -12.66
N ASN A 24 -18.92 -72.45 -11.40
CA ASN A 24 -19.72 -73.36 -10.61
C ASN A 24 -19.71 -72.99 -9.10
N LYS A 25 -20.58 -72.07 -8.76
CA LYS A 25 -21.23 -71.98 -7.42
C LYS A 25 -22.48 -71.09 -7.57
N PRO A 26 -23.65 -71.48 -7.05
CA PRO A 26 -24.81 -70.65 -7.08
C PRO A 26 -24.65 -69.47 -6.15
N SER A 27 -24.55 -68.25 -6.71
CA SER A 27 -24.58 -67.02 -5.96
C SER A 27 -26.02 -66.77 -5.52
N ILE A 28 -26.26 -66.83 -4.23
CA ILE A 28 -27.48 -66.30 -3.61
C ILE A 28 -27.42 -64.79 -3.75
N PHE A 29 -28.11 -64.22 -4.71
CA PHE A 29 -28.40 -62.79 -4.77
C PHE A 29 -29.41 -62.48 -3.66
N LEU A 30 -28.96 -61.95 -2.54
CA LEU A 30 -29.82 -61.22 -1.64
C LEU A 30 -30.17 -59.90 -2.35
N PRO A 31 -31.43 -59.55 -2.53
CA PRO A 31 -31.82 -58.24 -3.04
C PRO A 31 -31.39 -57.21 -1.99
N MET A 32 -30.40 -56.34 -2.33
CA MET A 32 -30.19 -55.14 -1.56
C MET A 32 -31.45 -54.30 -1.64
N SER A 33 -32.29 -54.36 -0.61
CA SER A 33 -33.42 -53.48 -0.43
C SER A 33 -32.88 -52.06 -0.30
N VAL A 34 -33.20 -51.21 -1.27
CA VAL A 34 -32.88 -49.77 -1.26
C VAL A 34 -33.77 -49.04 -0.24
N PHE A 35 -34.72 -49.75 0.37
CA PHE A 35 -35.67 -49.20 1.32
C PHE A 35 -35.43 -49.80 2.70
N ILE A 36 -35.26 -48.96 3.70
CA ILE A 36 -35.29 -49.35 5.12
C ILE A 36 -36.69 -49.77 5.53
N SER A 37 -36.82 -50.66 6.52
CA SER A 37 -38.11 -51.10 7.03
C SER A 37 -38.92 -49.92 7.57
N PRO A 38 -40.27 -49.96 7.56
CA PRO A 38 -41.06 -48.87 8.16
C PRO A 38 -40.75 -48.64 9.63
N GLU A 39 -40.24 -49.63 10.37
CA GLU A 39 -39.83 -49.51 11.76
C GLU A 39 -38.48 -48.79 11.91
N GLU A 40 -37.52 -49.12 11.05
CA GLU A 40 -36.25 -48.39 10.99
C GLU A 40 -36.43 -46.95 10.47
N ALA A 41 -37.31 -46.74 9.48
CA ALA A 41 -37.67 -45.42 9.00
C ALA A 41 -38.35 -44.56 10.10
N ARG A 42 -39.20 -45.19 10.94
CA ARG A 42 -39.78 -44.51 12.11
C ARG A 42 -38.76 -44.10 13.16
N SER A 43 -37.70 -44.87 13.38
CA SER A 43 -36.65 -44.48 14.33
C SER A 43 -35.82 -43.29 13.85
N VAL A 44 -35.61 -43.17 12.51
CA VAL A 44 -34.88 -42.05 11.89
C VAL A 44 -35.78 -40.83 11.69
N LEU A 45 -37.10 -41.05 11.53
CA LEU A 45 -38.12 -40.00 11.33
C LEU A 45 -38.90 -39.69 12.62
N HIS A 46 -38.34 -40.00 13.79
CA HIS A 46 -38.98 -39.63 15.05
C HIS A 46 -38.97 -38.11 15.21
N ARG A 47 -40.00 -37.48 14.63
CA ARG A 47 -40.33 -36.09 15.00
C ARG A 47 -40.77 -36.08 16.45
N TYR A 48 -39.98 -35.52 17.33
CA TYR A 48 -40.48 -35.10 18.64
C TYR A 48 -41.65 -34.15 18.38
N LYS A 49 -42.81 -34.47 18.95
CA LYS A 49 -43.97 -33.58 18.89
C LYS A 49 -43.57 -32.26 19.52
N ARG A 50 -43.66 -31.17 18.75
CA ARG A 50 -43.59 -29.81 19.31
C ARG A 50 -44.50 -29.77 20.53
N TYR A 51 -43.98 -29.34 21.65
CA TYR A 51 -44.79 -28.93 22.78
C TYR A 51 -45.35 -27.55 22.49
N ASN A 52 -46.19 -27.49 21.45
CA ASN A 52 -46.80 -26.28 20.94
C ASN A 52 -48.11 -26.09 21.71
N THR A 53 -48.10 -25.28 22.74
CA THR A 53 -49.29 -24.92 23.54
C THR A 53 -50.14 -23.88 22.82
N GLY A 54 -49.81 -23.42 21.61
CA GLY A 54 -50.69 -22.62 20.75
C GLY A 54 -51.08 -21.26 21.29
N ARG A 55 -50.39 -20.72 22.33
CA ARG A 55 -50.65 -19.40 22.88
C ARG A 55 -49.34 -18.74 23.31
N LEU A 56 -49.00 -17.60 22.66
CA LEU A 56 -47.94 -16.67 23.03
C LEU A 56 -46.49 -17.07 22.68
N GLU A 57 -46.25 -17.71 21.56
CA GLU A 57 -44.84 -17.98 21.10
C GLU A 57 -44.09 -16.68 20.77
N GLU A 58 -44.76 -15.66 20.26
CA GLU A 58 -44.19 -14.33 19.97
C GLU A 58 -43.85 -13.46 21.19
N VAL A 59 -44.19 -13.90 22.42
CA VAL A 59 -44.02 -13.12 23.66
C VAL A 59 -42.96 -13.75 24.57
N VAL A 60 -42.46 -14.94 24.26
CA VAL A 60 -41.41 -15.62 25.05
C VAL A 60 -40.08 -15.43 24.35
N GLN A 61 -39.14 -14.82 25.03
CA GLN A 61 -37.77 -14.61 24.56
C GLN A 61 -37.19 -15.92 23.98
N GLY A 62 -36.60 -15.86 22.79
CA GLY A 62 -36.03 -17.02 22.09
C GLY A 62 -35.03 -17.77 22.96
N ASN A 63 -35.12 -19.10 22.94
CA ASN A 63 -34.23 -19.99 23.66
C ASN A 63 -33.47 -20.87 22.68
N LEU A 64 -32.15 -20.74 22.64
CA LEU A 64 -31.25 -21.45 21.72
C LEU A 64 -31.46 -22.98 21.72
N GLU A 65 -31.71 -23.57 22.89
CA GLU A 65 -31.91 -25.01 23.03
C GLU A 65 -33.19 -25.46 22.31
N ARG A 66 -34.27 -24.74 22.50
CA ARG A 66 -35.56 -25.02 21.88
C ARG A 66 -35.55 -24.76 20.39
N GLU A 67 -35.03 -23.61 19.96
CA GLU A 67 -35.13 -23.15 18.59
C GLU A 67 -34.11 -23.83 17.64
N CYS A 68 -32.85 -24.04 18.14
CA CYS A 68 -31.75 -24.45 17.28
C CYS A 68 -31.13 -25.83 17.62
N ILE A 69 -31.37 -26.39 18.84
CA ILE A 69 -30.82 -27.71 19.22
C ILE A 69 -31.90 -28.82 19.11
N GLU A 70 -33.12 -28.56 19.58
CA GLU A 70 -34.25 -29.49 19.49
C GLU A 70 -34.88 -29.53 18.09
N GLU A 71 -34.82 -28.41 17.35
CA GLU A 71 -35.27 -28.25 15.97
C GLU A 71 -34.16 -27.64 15.10
N THR A 72 -34.30 -27.72 13.77
CA THR A 72 -33.40 -27.00 12.84
C THR A 72 -33.89 -25.59 12.72
N CYS A 73 -33.13 -24.62 13.25
CA CYS A 73 -33.54 -23.23 13.19
C CYS A 73 -33.16 -22.54 11.88
N SER A 74 -33.89 -21.46 11.60
CA SER A 74 -33.55 -20.49 10.57
C SER A 74 -32.61 -19.42 11.10
N TYR A 75 -32.00 -18.65 10.20
CA TYR A 75 -31.13 -17.52 10.57
C TYR A 75 -31.86 -16.48 11.42
N GLU A 76 -33.15 -16.22 11.11
CA GLU A 76 -33.98 -15.25 11.85
C GLU A 76 -34.22 -15.72 13.29
N GLU A 77 -34.54 -17.00 13.51
CA GLU A 77 -34.72 -17.55 14.85
C GLU A 77 -33.42 -17.47 15.68
N ALA A 78 -32.27 -17.75 15.05
CA ALA A 78 -30.98 -17.56 15.72
C ALA A 78 -30.72 -16.09 16.04
N ARG A 79 -31.12 -15.16 15.17
CA ARG A 79 -30.99 -13.72 15.40
C ARG A 79 -31.86 -13.23 16.57
N GLU A 80 -33.06 -13.75 16.69
CA GLU A 80 -33.95 -13.44 17.82
C GLU A 80 -33.41 -13.94 19.17
N VAL A 81 -32.72 -15.08 19.17
CA VAL A 81 -32.09 -15.63 20.39
C VAL A 81 -30.89 -14.77 20.84
N PHE A 82 -30.04 -14.37 19.90
CA PHE A 82 -28.80 -13.67 20.25
C PHE A 82 -28.97 -12.15 20.37
N GLU A 83 -29.99 -11.57 19.75
CA GLU A 83 -30.26 -10.11 19.67
C GLU A 83 -29.00 -9.30 19.28
N ASN A 84 -28.03 -9.93 18.60
CA ASN A 84 -26.75 -9.35 18.23
C ASN A 84 -26.23 -10.03 16.96
N GLU A 85 -26.08 -9.26 15.90
CA GLU A 85 -25.68 -9.74 14.57
C GLU A 85 -24.32 -10.50 14.59
N GLU A 86 -23.35 -9.99 15.30
CA GLU A 86 -22.00 -10.60 15.39
C GLU A 86 -22.06 -11.98 16.06
N LYS A 87 -22.82 -12.10 17.16
CA LYS A 87 -23.00 -13.38 17.87
C LYS A 87 -23.83 -14.36 17.05
N THR A 88 -24.86 -13.88 16.37
CA THR A 88 -25.70 -14.68 15.47
C THR A 88 -24.84 -15.25 14.33
N MET A 89 -24.02 -14.44 13.68
CA MET A 89 -23.12 -14.88 12.61
C MET A 89 -22.09 -15.89 13.11
N ALA A 90 -21.49 -15.65 14.27
CA ALA A 90 -20.51 -16.58 14.86
C ALA A 90 -21.13 -17.96 15.16
N PHE A 91 -22.35 -17.99 15.72
CA PHE A 91 -23.09 -19.23 15.92
C PHE A 91 -23.49 -19.89 14.60
N TRP A 92 -24.00 -19.11 13.65
CA TRP A 92 -24.54 -19.60 12.39
C TRP A 92 -23.49 -20.29 11.52
N LYS A 93 -22.27 -19.76 11.47
CA LYS A 93 -21.14 -20.38 10.76
C LYS A 93 -20.87 -21.82 11.23
N VAL A 94 -20.82 -22.02 12.52
CA VAL A 94 -20.58 -23.35 13.12
C VAL A 94 -21.82 -24.26 13.06
N TYR A 95 -23.02 -23.69 13.16
CA TYR A 95 -24.27 -24.42 13.17
C TYR A 95 -24.58 -25.10 11.83
N LEU A 96 -24.25 -24.45 10.70
CA LEU A 96 -24.54 -24.97 9.37
C LEU A 96 -23.72 -26.21 8.98
N ASP A 97 -22.43 -26.20 9.24
CA ASP A 97 -21.50 -27.21 8.71
C ASP A 97 -20.32 -27.56 9.65
N GLY A 98 -20.35 -27.10 10.89
CA GLY A 98 -19.32 -27.31 11.90
C GLY A 98 -18.12 -26.37 11.72
N ASP A 99 -17.24 -26.35 12.72
CA ASP A 99 -16.04 -25.52 12.72
C ASP A 99 -14.97 -26.15 11.81
N GLN A 100 -14.72 -25.52 10.67
CA GLN A 100 -13.72 -25.92 9.68
C GLN A 100 -12.28 -25.72 10.19
N CYS A 101 -12.09 -24.97 11.28
CA CYS A 101 -10.79 -24.74 11.91
C CYS A 101 -10.32 -25.86 12.85
N VAL A 102 -11.18 -26.80 13.22
CA VAL A 102 -10.86 -27.94 14.12
C VAL A 102 -9.69 -28.77 13.58
N SER A 103 -9.57 -28.91 12.27
CA SER A 103 -8.47 -29.64 11.62
C SER A 103 -7.12 -28.93 11.67
N ASN A 104 -7.05 -27.71 12.23
CA ASN A 104 -5.88 -26.82 12.23
C ASN A 104 -5.24 -26.66 10.84
N PRO A 105 -5.99 -26.22 9.82
CA PRO A 105 -5.50 -26.17 8.45
C PRO A 105 -4.42 -25.11 8.22
N CYS A 106 -4.34 -24.09 9.09
CA CYS A 106 -3.40 -22.97 8.94
C CYS A 106 -2.02 -23.35 9.49
N GLN A 107 -1.01 -23.32 8.62
CA GLN A 107 0.37 -23.66 8.93
C GLN A 107 1.15 -22.42 9.42
N ASN A 108 2.39 -22.63 9.86
CA ASN A 108 3.35 -21.58 10.23
C ASN A 108 2.81 -20.54 11.23
N GLY A 109 1.87 -20.93 12.10
CA GLY A 109 1.29 -20.03 13.09
C GLY A 109 0.22 -19.09 12.55
N GLY A 110 -0.37 -19.41 11.40
CA GLY A 110 -1.53 -18.72 10.87
C GLY A 110 -2.75 -18.85 11.78
N ARG A 111 -3.52 -17.76 11.94
CA ARG A 111 -4.79 -17.78 12.65
C ARG A 111 -5.88 -18.26 11.70
N CYS A 112 -6.61 -19.30 12.13
CA CYS A 112 -7.78 -19.78 11.41
C CYS A 112 -9.02 -18.99 11.84
N GLU A 113 -9.86 -18.66 10.87
CA GLU A 113 -11.20 -18.09 11.06
C GLU A 113 -12.18 -18.94 10.27
N ASP A 114 -13.19 -19.46 10.97
CA ASP A 114 -14.23 -20.29 10.39
C ASP A 114 -15.19 -19.48 9.52
N ASP A 115 -15.65 -20.10 8.42
CA ASP A 115 -16.64 -19.52 7.51
C ASP A 115 -17.50 -20.64 6.91
N VAL A 116 -18.71 -20.31 6.42
CA VAL A 116 -19.66 -21.30 5.89
C VAL A 116 -19.03 -22.13 4.77
N SER A 117 -18.93 -23.44 4.99
CA SER A 117 -18.29 -24.43 4.10
C SER A 117 -16.85 -24.09 3.69
N ASN A 118 -16.17 -23.28 4.48
CA ASN A 118 -14.82 -22.81 4.20
C ASN A 118 -14.12 -22.32 5.48
N TYR A 119 -12.85 -21.95 5.36
CA TYR A 119 -12.09 -21.25 6.39
C TYR A 119 -11.16 -20.23 5.76
N ILE A 120 -10.73 -19.25 6.54
CA ILE A 120 -9.76 -18.23 6.16
C ILE A 120 -8.55 -18.34 7.09
N CYS A 121 -7.37 -18.51 6.49
CA CYS A 121 -6.12 -18.43 7.25
C CYS A 121 -5.53 -17.00 7.18
N TRP A 122 -5.43 -16.36 8.32
CA TRP A 122 -4.70 -15.09 8.48
C TRP A 122 -3.22 -15.38 8.70
N CYS A 123 -2.45 -15.28 7.63
CA CYS A 123 -1.04 -15.63 7.64
C CYS A 123 -0.20 -14.58 8.39
N PRO A 124 0.73 -15.00 9.26
CA PRO A 124 1.71 -14.10 9.84
C PRO A 124 2.65 -13.56 8.77
N ALA A 125 3.32 -12.45 9.08
CA ALA A 125 4.25 -11.83 8.15
C ALA A 125 5.31 -12.86 7.69
N GLY A 126 5.50 -12.95 6.35
CA GLY A 126 6.45 -13.85 5.72
C GLY A 126 5.93 -15.21 5.31
N TYR A 127 4.64 -15.41 5.42
CA TYR A 127 3.97 -16.60 4.89
C TYR A 127 2.79 -16.19 4.03
N GLU A 128 2.49 -17.01 3.02
CA GLU A 128 1.37 -16.84 2.08
C GLU A 128 0.80 -18.20 1.68
N GLY A 129 -0.22 -18.19 0.86
CA GLY A 129 -0.96 -19.39 0.49
C GLY A 129 -2.29 -19.50 1.24
N ARG A 130 -3.16 -20.43 0.80
CA ARG A 130 -4.47 -20.64 1.42
C ARG A 130 -4.35 -21.05 2.88
N ASN A 131 -3.34 -21.86 3.19
CA ASN A 131 -3.06 -22.43 4.51
C ASN A 131 -1.78 -21.84 5.14
N CYS A 132 -1.28 -20.72 4.64
CA CYS A 132 0.01 -20.14 5.06
C CYS A 132 1.21 -21.10 4.89
N GLU A 133 1.14 -21.98 3.90
CA GLU A 133 2.12 -23.04 3.64
C GLU A 133 3.35 -22.56 2.85
N LEU A 134 3.27 -21.41 2.20
CA LEU A 134 4.32 -20.87 1.35
C LEU A 134 5.12 -19.79 2.07
N ASP A 135 6.45 -19.81 1.94
CA ASP A 135 7.30 -18.67 2.32
C ASP A 135 6.98 -17.48 1.41
N ALA A 136 6.64 -16.33 1.99
CA ALA A 136 6.41 -15.10 1.22
C ALA A 136 7.70 -14.66 0.52
N THR A 137 7.57 -14.27 -0.74
CA THR A 137 8.65 -13.69 -1.52
C THR A 137 8.63 -12.16 -1.40
N CYS A 138 9.72 -11.50 -1.79
CA CYS A 138 9.77 -10.04 -1.80
C CYS A 138 8.72 -9.39 -2.73
N SER A 139 8.13 -10.16 -3.66
CA SER A 139 7.07 -9.69 -4.55
C SER A 139 5.74 -9.49 -3.85
N THR A 140 5.51 -10.26 -2.78
CA THR A 140 4.25 -10.26 -2.02
C THR A 140 4.45 -9.53 -0.69
N LYS A 141 3.79 -8.42 -0.48
CA LYS A 141 3.88 -7.59 0.74
C LYS A 141 5.31 -7.40 1.24
N ASN A 142 6.26 -7.19 0.31
CA ASN A 142 7.68 -7.04 0.60
C ASN A 142 8.29 -8.20 1.42
N GLY A 143 7.76 -9.43 1.30
CA GLY A 143 8.17 -10.59 2.09
C GLY A 143 8.00 -10.45 3.60
N GLY A 144 7.19 -9.50 4.05
CA GLY A 144 7.02 -9.12 5.44
C GLY A 144 8.17 -8.27 6.01
N CYS A 145 9.14 -7.85 5.17
CA CYS A 145 10.23 -6.96 5.58
C CYS A 145 9.73 -5.52 5.74
N LYS A 146 10.13 -4.87 6.83
CA LYS A 146 9.78 -3.48 7.09
C LYS A 146 10.52 -2.46 6.21
N GLN A 147 11.69 -2.87 5.64
CA GLN A 147 12.45 -2.07 4.70
C GLN A 147 12.91 -2.94 3.53
N PHE A 148 14.20 -3.19 3.34
CA PHE A 148 14.69 -3.91 2.18
C PHE A 148 14.40 -5.40 2.22
N CYS A 149 13.99 -5.95 1.10
CA CYS A 149 13.78 -7.35 0.89
C CYS A 149 14.58 -7.86 -0.31
N LYS A 150 15.21 -9.01 -0.17
CA LYS A 150 15.91 -9.71 -1.23
C LYS A 150 15.61 -11.20 -1.14
N ASN A 151 15.19 -11.81 -2.24
CA ASN A 151 15.04 -13.27 -2.29
C ASN A 151 16.42 -13.95 -2.30
N ASN A 152 16.59 -14.96 -1.45
CA ASN A 152 17.75 -15.84 -1.54
C ASN A 152 17.61 -16.80 -2.74
N PRO A 153 18.66 -17.62 -3.07
CA PRO A 153 18.57 -18.60 -4.15
C PRO A 153 17.46 -19.64 -4.01
N ALA A 154 16.98 -19.90 -2.76
CA ALA A 154 15.86 -20.78 -2.48
C ALA A 154 14.49 -20.09 -2.59
N GLY A 155 14.44 -18.79 -2.99
CA GLY A 155 13.20 -18.03 -3.12
C GLY A 155 12.71 -17.34 -1.84
N LYS A 156 13.29 -17.62 -0.68
CA LYS A 156 12.88 -17.06 0.62
C LYS A 156 13.31 -15.60 0.77
N ALA A 157 12.42 -14.77 1.30
CA ALA A 157 12.70 -13.38 1.62
C ALA A 157 13.75 -13.22 2.73
N ILE A 158 14.76 -12.40 2.49
CA ILE A 158 15.76 -11.95 3.46
C ILE A 158 15.62 -10.44 3.62
N CYS A 159 15.38 -10.01 4.86
CA CYS A 159 15.25 -8.60 5.17
C CYS A 159 16.59 -7.95 5.51
N SER A 160 16.74 -6.68 5.16
CA SER A 160 17.84 -5.83 5.60
C SER A 160 17.35 -4.40 5.79
N CYS A 161 18.16 -3.58 6.45
CA CYS A 161 17.75 -2.23 6.82
C CYS A 161 18.56 -1.16 6.08
N ALA A 162 18.00 0.04 5.99
CA ALA A 162 18.67 1.22 5.44
C ALA A 162 19.75 1.73 6.39
N PRO A 163 20.72 2.53 5.91
CA PRO A 163 21.75 3.16 6.74
C PRO A 163 21.10 3.94 7.90
N GLY A 164 21.69 3.80 9.11
CA GLY A 164 21.13 4.36 10.35
C GLY A 164 20.06 3.52 11.01
N TYR A 165 19.83 2.28 10.53
CA TYR A 165 18.94 1.28 11.14
C TYR A 165 19.67 -0.06 11.31
N ARG A 166 19.20 -0.89 12.25
CA ARG A 166 19.62 -2.28 12.40
C ARG A 166 18.42 -3.22 12.38
N LEU A 167 18.65 -4.43 11.90
CA LEU A 167 17.65 -5.48 11.88
C LEU A 167 17.43 -6.00 13.30
N LYS A 168 16.17 -6.11 13.72
CA LYS A 168 15.79 -6.71 15.02
C LYS A 168 15.92 -8.22 15.00
N ALA A 169 15.79 -8.82 16.20
CA ALA A 169 15.83 -10.26 16.40
C ALA A 169 14.71 -11.02 15.66
N ASP A 170 13.61 -10.35 15.31
CA ASP A 170 12.53 -10.92 14.50
C ASP A 170 12.92 -11.16 13.03
N GLY A 171 14.12 -10.69 12.63
CA GLY A 171 14.63 -10.82 11.27
C GLY A 171 13.86 -10.01 10.22
N ARG A 172 12.99 -9.08 10.60
CA ARG A 172 12.06 -8.34 9.69
C ARG A 172 11.97 -6.86 9.97
N SER A 173 11.90 -6.46 11.24
CA SER A 173 11.78 -5.07 11.66
C SER A 173 13.12 -4.37 11.70
N CYS A 174 13.13 -3.08 11.37
CA CYS A 174 14.30 -2.21 11.43
C CYS A 174 14.13 -1.18 12.55
N GLU A 175 15.11 -1.08 13.43
CA GLU A 175 15.12 -0.08 14.49
C GLU A 175 16.22 0.97 14.24
N PRO A 176 15.96 2.26 14.53
CA PRO A 176 16.94 3.30 14.32
C PRO A 176 18.12 3.15 15.27
N THR A 177 19.34 3.41 14.76
CA THR A 177 20.60 3.42 15.52
C THR A 177 21.14 4.82 15.73
N VAL A 178 20.53 5.82 15.05
CA VAL A 178 20.89 7.23 15.14
C VAL A 178 19.65 8.07 15.43
N PRO A 179 19.78 9.30 15.99
CA PRO A 179 18.63 10.13 16.36
C PRO A 179 17.74 10.52 15.15
N PHE A 180 18.36 10.80 14.01
CA PHE A 180 17.69 11.24 12.77
C PHE A 180 18.06 10.32 11.59
N PRO A 181 17.55 9.07 11.57
CA PRO A 181 17.79 8.16 10.47
C PRO A 181 17.03 8.62 9.23
N CYS A 182 17.46 8.17 8.05
CA CYS A 182 16.78 8.54 6.81
C CYS A 182 15.30 8.12 6.80
N GLY A 183 14.48 8.89 6.10
CA GLY A 183 13.08 8.57 5.81
C GLY A 183 12.14 8.64 7.01
N ARG A 184 12.53 9.21 8.14
CA ARG A 184 11.70 9.25 9.34
C ARG A 184 11.20 10.65 9.66
N ILE A 185 9.89 10.79 9.81
CA ILE A 185 9.27 12.03 10.28
C ILE A 185 9.28 12.01 11.81
N THR A 186 10.00 12.96 12.39
CA THR A 186 10.19 13.03 13.85
C THR A 186 9.62 14.30 14.49
N ALA A 187 9.23 15.31 13.67
CA ALA A 187 8.65 16.56 14.15
C ALA A 187 7.36 16.30 14.95
N PRO A 188 7.22 16.89 16.16
CA PRO A 188 6.07 16.60 17.04
C PRO A 188 4.72 16.94 16.44
N GLU A 189 4.65 18.00 15.64
CA GLU A 189 3.42 18.46 14.97
C GLU A 189 2.99 17.50 13.87
N ALA A 190 3.93 17.05 13.05
CA ALA A 190 3.69 16.10 11.98
C ALA A 190 3.31 14.70 12.52
N LYS A 191 3.95 14.25 13.60
CA LYS A 191 3.58 12.97 14.26
C LYS A 191 2.14 12.94 14.75
N ARG A 192 1.65 14.03 15.33
CA ARG A 192 0.25 14.11 15.80
C ARG A 192 -0.76 13.94 14.67
N LYS A 193 -0.47 14.44 13.46
CA LYS A 193 -1.33 14.25 12.28
C LYS A 193 -1.36 12.79 11.84
N ILE A 194 -0.20 12.13 11.77
CA ILE A 194 -0.07 10.72 11.38
C ILE A 194 -0.84 9.83 12.36
N THR A 195 -0.61 9.96 13.65
CA THR A 195 -1.28 9.17 14.70
C THR A 195 -2.80 9.38 14.68
N ARG A 196 -3.28 10.62 14.47
CA ARG A 196 -4.70 10.92 14.38
C ARG A 196 -5.33 10.35 13.11
N SER A 197 -4.60 10.32 11.99
CA SER A 197 -5.06 9.69 10.74
C SER A 197 -5.17 8.17 10.86
N GLN A 198 -4.21 7.53 11.55
CA GLN A 198 -4.26 6.09 11.83
C GLN A 198 -5.42 5.75 12.78
N SER A 199 -5.61 6.49 13.86
CA SER A 199 -6.71 6.25 14.81
C SER A 199 -8.10 6.47 14.18
N THR A 200 -8.24 7.40 13.26
CA THR A 200 -9.50 7.59 12.49
C THR A 200 -9.73 6.49 11.48
N PHE A 201 -8.67 5.96 10.87
CA PHE A 201 -8.78 4.83 9.95
C PHE A 201 -9.15 3.54 10.69
N ASP A 202 -8.48 3.25 11.82
CA ASP A 202 -8.81 2.09 12.68
C ASP A 202 -10.22 2.20 13.26
N SER A 203 -10.66 3.40 13.66
CA SER A 203 -12.03 3.67 14.09
C SER A 203 -13.03 3.52 12.94
N TRP A 204 -12.68 3.94 11.72
CA TRP A 204 -13.56 3.84 10.54
C TRP A 204 -13.70 2.39 10.06
N VAL A 205 -12.63 1.59 10.11
CA VAL A 205 -12.66 0.15 9.85
C VAL A 205 -13.49 -0.58 10.91
N SER A 206 -13.45 -0.12 12.18
CA SER A 206 -14.25 -0.69 13.27
C SER A 206 -15.72 -0.25 13.25
N THR A 207 -16.06 0.94 12.70
CA THR A 207 -17.43 1.47 12.67
C THR A 207 -18.18 1.20 11.39
N ASN A 208 -17.51 0.88 10.27
CA ASN A 208 -18.17 0.46 9.03
C ASN A 208 -18.64 -1.00 9.04
N ALA A 209 -18.45 -1.71 10.16
CA ALA A 209 -19.08 -3.00 10.39
C ALA A 209 -20.51 -2.89 10.99
N THR A 210 -20.96 -1.68 11.35
CA THR A 210 -22.31 -1.47 11.86
C THR A 210 -22.77 -0.07 11.52
N ASN A 211 -23.59 0.12 10.50
CA ASN A 211 -24.69 1.10 10.44
C ASN A 211 -25.14 1.35 8.99
N ASP A 212 -26.03 0.52 8.53
CA ASP A 212 -27.19 1.00 7.77
C ASP A 212 -28.24 1.43 8.79
N ASP A 213 -28.96 2.49 8.46
CA ASP A 213 -30.04 3.15 9.19
C ASP A 213 -29.64 4.26 10.17
N LEU A 214 -29.72 5.50 9.69
CA LEU A 214 -30.27 6.62 10.44
C LEU A 214 -30.90 7.63 9.47
N GLU A 215 -32.20 7.74 9.63
CA GLU A 215 -33.10 8.68 8.96
C GLU A 215 -32.71 10.14 9.20
N GLU A 216 -33.01 10.97 8.19
CA GLU A 216 -32.92 12.42 8.23
C GLU A 216 -33.91 12.99 9.25
N GLU A 217 -33.42 13.71 10.26
CA GLU A 217 -34.21 14.76 10.90
C GLU A 217 -33.48 16.10 10.75
N GLU A 218 -34.10 16.97 9.95
CA GLU A 218 -33.77 18.39 9.87
C GLU A 218 -34.25 19.09 11.16
N GLU A 219 -33.32 19.69 11.92
CA GLU A 219 -33.62 20.89 12.66
C GLU A 219 -32.44 21.84 12.76
N GLY A 220 -32.73 23.11 12.41
CA GLY A 220 -31.80 24.17 12.20
C GLY A 220 -31.03 24.63 13.43
N SER A 221 -29.78 24.96 13.21
CA SER A 221 -29.16 26.18 13.78
C SER A 221 -27.68 26.25 13.37
N ASN A 222 -27.27 27.46 12.98
CA ASN A 222 -25.91 27.99 12.83
C ASN A 222 -25.14 27.75 11.54
N ASN A 223 -25.58 28.47 10.53
CA ASN A 223 -24.90 28.72 9.24
C ASN A 223 -23.49 29.36 9.34
N THR A 224 -23.03 29.79 10.50
CA THR A 224 -21.75 30.50 10.65
C THR A 224 -20.56 29.55 10.77
N THR A 225 -20.74 28.40 11.40
CA THR A 225 -19.66 27.42 11.62
C THR A 225 -19.35 26.62 10.35
N GLN A 226 -20.35 26.28 9.54
CA GLN A 226 -20.16 25.61 8.26
C GLN A 226 -19.48 26.48 7.19
N ILE A 227 -19.68 27.79 7.25
CA ILE A 227 -19.00 28.74 6.33
C ILE A 227 -17.52 28.85 6.69
N LEU A 228 -17.14 28.82 7.96
CA LEU A 228 -15.76 28.82 8.42
C LEU A 228 -15.00 27.53 8.04
N TRP A 229 -15.64 26.35 8.09
CA TRP A 229 -15.04 25.10 7.64
C TRP A 229 -14.86 25.07 6.10
N LYS A 230 -15.79 25.56 5.32
CA LYS A 230 -15.68 25.66 3.85
C LYS A 230 -14.66 26.71 3.41
N ALA A 231 -14.39 27.75 4.19
CA ALA A 231 -13.37 28.75 3.91
C ALA A 231 -11.94 28.28 4.18
N ALA A 232 -11.74 27.32 5.11
CA ALA A 232 -10.44 26.77 5.48
C ALA A 232 -9.87 25.74 4.46
N PHE A 233 -10.70 25.23 3.54
CA PHE A 233 -10.30 24.21 2.56
C PHE A 233 -10.11 24.72 1.12
N ARG A 234 -9.81 26.00 0.94
CA ARG A 234 -9.37 26.49 -0.36
C ARG A 234 -7.86 26.50 -0.41
N ASN A 235 -7.36 25.52 -1.20
CA ASN A 235 -6.05 25.61 -1.86
C ASN A 235 -5.38 24.21 -1.94
N ARG A 236 -4.63 23.73 -2.99
CA ARG A 236 -3.46 24.20 -3.44
C ARG A 236 -2.23 23.47 -3.80
N VAL A 237 -1.51 22.83 -4.19
CA VAL A 237 -0.94 22.04 -5.27
C VAL A 237 -2.19 21.68 -5.99
N VAL A 238 -2.38 21.82 -7.26
CA VAL A 238 -3.75 21.77 -7.72
C VAL A 238 -4.43 20.55 -7.08
N GLY A 239 -5.14 20.77 -5.93
CA GLY A 239 -5.70 19.72 -5.10
C GLY A 239 -4.84 19.19 -3.93
N GLY A 240 -3.64 19.72 -3.64
CA GLY A 240 -2.83 19.42 -2.45
C GLY A 240 -3.30 20.15 -1.18
N THR A 241 -2.63 19.87 -0.08
CA THR A 241 -2.86 20.51 1.22
C THR A 241 -1.58 21.17 1.73
N ASP A 242 -1.74 22.24 2.53
CA ASP A 242 -0.61 22.81 3.25
C ASP A 242 0.03 21.73 4.13
N SER A 243 1.34 21.54 4.05
CA SER A 243 2.06 20.64 4.94
C SER A 243 2.08 21.18 6.35
N LEU A 244 2.29 20.29 7.33
CA LEU A 244 2.72 20.71 8.65
C LEU A 244 4.23 20.93 8.67
N LYS A 245 4.71 21.79 9.57
CA LYS A 245 6.14 22.01 9.77
C LYS A 245 6.84 20.69 10.13
N GLY A 246 7.85 20.30 9.34
CA GLY A 246 8.57 19.05 9.48
C GLY A 246 7.83 17.80 8.98
N GLU A 247 6.76 17.94 8.20
CA GLU A 247 6.04 16.82 7.55
C GLU A 247 6.86 16.23 6.37
N VAL A 248 7.70 17.05 5.72
CA VAL A 248 8.60 16.64 4.64
C VAL A 248 10.02 17.12 4.93
N PRO A 249 10.71 16.55 5.94
CA PRO A 249 11.96 17.09 6.44
C PRO A 249 13.17 16.91 5.48
N TRP A 250 13.00 16.15 4.40
CA TRP A 250 13.98 15.98 3.33
C TRP A 250 13.81 16.97 2.18
N GLN A 251 12.75 17.80 2.18
CA GLN A 251 12.52 18.79 1.15
C GLN A 251 13.53 19.95 1.27
N VAL A 252 14.09 20.36 0.15
CA VAL A 252 14.85 21.61 0.06
C VAL A 252 14.29 22.54 -1.00
N TYR A 253 14.53 23.84 -0.84
CA TYR A 253 14.20 24.89 -1.77
C TYR A 253 15.47 25.39 -2.43
N LEU A 254 15.55 25.39 -3.76
CA LEU A 254 16.72 25.82 -4.52
C LEU A 254 16.61 27.29 -4.86
N LEU A 255 17.68 28.04 -4.57
CA LEU A 255 17.78 29.47 -4.82
C LEU A 255 18.85 29.75 -5.86
N ASN A 256 18.55 30.67 -6.78
CA ASN A 256 19.51 31.22 -7.73
C ASN A 256 20.37 32.32 -7.08
N PRO A 257 21.37 32.93 -7.80
CA PRO A 257 22.20 34.00 -7.27
C PRO A 257 21.40 35.22 -6.75
N GLU A 258 20.24 35.52 -7.32
CA GLU A 258 19.34 36.60 -6.90
C GLU A 258 18.48 36.23 -5.69
N LYS A 259 18.74 35.06 -5.05
CA LYS A 259 17.96 34.50 -3.94
C LYS A 259 16.49 34.23 -4.26
N LYS A 260 16.17 34.01 -5.53
CA LYS A 260 14.84 33.61 -5.95
C LYS A 260 14.76 32.08 -6.01
N GLY A 261 13.71 31.53 -5.42
CA GLY A 261 13.44 30.12 -5.51
C GLY A 261 12.85 29.71 -6.86
N PHE A 262 13.26 28.56 -7.38
CA PHE A 262 12.88 28.11 -8.72
C PHE A 262 12.59 26.61 -8.82
N CYS A 263 13.20 25.77 -7.99
CA CYS A 263 13.06 24.33 -7.97
C CYS A 263 13.10 23.79 -6.53
N GLY A 264 12.71 22.54 -6.38
CA GLY A 264 12.90 21.75 -5.18
C GLY A 264 14.04 20.75 -5.29
N GLY A 265 14.28 20.03 -4.21
CA GLY A 265 15.24 18.93 -4.15
C GLY A 265 14.99 18.06 -2.93
N SER A 266 15.76 16.97 -2.82
CA SER A 266 15.67 16.00 -1.73
C SER A 266 17.02 15.79 -1.07
N ILE A 267 17.08 15.89 0.26
CA ILE A 267 18.29 15.59 1.06
C ILE A 267 18.47 14.07 1.04
N ILE A 268 19.65 13.58 0.61
CA ILE A 268 19.99 12.16 0.64
C ILE A 268 21.08 11.82 1.66
N ASN A 269 21.90 12.78 2.04
CA ASN A 269 22.78 12.78 3.21
C ASN A 269 23.14 14.23 3.59
N GLU A 270 24.06 14.42 4.53
CA GLU A 270 24.42 15.73 5.05
C GLU A 270 25.02 16.69 4.02
N LYS A 271 25.57 16.18 2.92
CA LYS A 271 26.25 17.00 1.88
C LYS A 271 25.63 16.89 0.49
N TRP A 272 24.66 16.01 0.28
CA TRP A 272 24.15 15.74 -1.07
C TRP A 272 22.65 15.91 -1.19
N ILE A 273 22.26 16.65 -2.22
CA ILE A 273 20.88 16.88 -2.64
C ILE A 273 20.66 16.24 -4.00
N VAL A 274 19.52 15.58 -4.17
CA VAL A 274 19.02 15.13 -5.49
C VAL A 274 17.97 16.11 -5.98
N THR A 275 18.09 16.50 -7.26
CA THR A 275 17.12 17.38 -7.94
C THR A 275 16.98 16.97 -9.41
N ALA A 276 16.18 17.69 -10.20
CA ALA A 276 16.10 17.52 -11.66
C ALA A 276 17.26 18.22 -12.36
N ALA A 277 17.78 17.62 -13.45
CA ALA A 277 18.89 18.21 -14.19
C ALA A 277 18.49 19.49 -14.91
N HIS A 278 17.25 19.61 -15.40
CA HIS A 278 16.77 20.86 -16.03
C HIS A 278 16.74 22.04 -15.06
N CYS A 279 16.73 21.80 -13.74
CA CYS A 279 16.85 22.86 -12.72
C CYS A 279 18.22 23.55 -12.77
N LEU A 280 19.26 22.91 -13.33
CA LEU A 280 20.59 23.51 -13.45
C LEU A 280 20.63 24.69 -14.43
N GLU A 281 19.65 24.81 -15.32
CA GLU A 281 19.48 25.98 -16.21
C GLU A 281 19.33 27.31 -15.43
N PHE A 282 18.89 27.25 -14.15
CA PHE A 282 18.68 28.40 -13.29
C PHE A 282 19.84 28.67 -12.33
N GLU A 283 20.99 28.03 -12.52
CA GLU A 283 22.23 28.20 -11.74
C GLU A 283 21.99 28.09 -10.22
N PRO A 284 21.73 26.87 -9.68
CA PRO A 284 21.51 26.69 -8.25
C PRO A 284 22.72 27.16 -7.44
N HIS A 285 22.56 28.28 -6.73
CA HIS A 285 23.62 28.93 -5.94
C HIS A 285 23.61 28.45 -4.49
N SER A 286 22.42 28.31 -3.92
CA SER A 286 22.22 27.83 -2.56
C SER A 286 20.95 27.04 -2.41
N ILE A 287 20.86 26.29 -1.31
CA ILE A 287 19.64 25.59 -0.90
C ILE A 287 19.18 26.09 0.47
N VAL A 288 17.88 25.96 0.75
CA VAL A 288 17.31 26.10 2.08
C VAL A 288 16.65 24.77 2.47
N ALA A 289 17.16 24.15 3.54
CA ALA A 289 16.59 22.97 4.16
C ALA A 289 15.79 23.38 5.41
N GLY A 290 14.75 22.61 5.78
CA GLY A 290 13.88 22.94 6.91
C GLY A 290 12.94 24.13 6.65
N GLU A 291 12.81 24.54 5.38
CA GLU A 291 11.89 25.57 4.92
C GLU A 291 10.45 25.07 4.97
N HIS A 292 9.53 25.90 5.41
CA HIS A 292 8.11 25.62 5.41
C HIS A 292 7.31 26.76 4.76
N ASN A 293 7.56 28.00 5.17
CA ASN A 293 6.89 29.17 4.63
C ASN A 293 7.88 30.19 4.08
N VAL A 294 8.08 30.21 2.78
CA VAL A 294 9.05 31.08 2.08
C VAL A 294 8.86 32.59 2.31
N ASN A 295 7.73 33.00 2.92
CA ASN A 295 7.45 34.40 3.28
C ASN A 295 7.63 34.70 4.78
N ALA A 296 8.02 33.72 5.59
CA ALA A 296 8.22 33.88 7.04
C ALA A 296 9.48 33.14 7.46
N ILE A 297 10.12 33.60 8.53
CA ILE A 297 11.27 32.91 9.16
C ILE A 297 10.71 32.03 10.27
N ASP A 298 10.84 30.72 10.09
CA ASP A 298 10.34 29.72 11.03
C ASP A 298 11.38 29.27 12.07
N HIS A 299 12.63 29.74 11.93
CA HIS A 299 13.80 29.36 12.74
C HIS A 299 14.15 27.86 12.66
N THR A 300 13.72 27.19 11.60
CA THR A 300 14.06 25.79 11.31
C THR A 300 14.94 25.66 10.07
N GLU A 301 15.14 26.77 9.37
CA GLU A 301 15.83 26.84 8.10
C GLU A 301 17.34 26.73 8.26
N GLN A 302 17.95 25.99 7.36
CA GLN A 302 19.40 25.91 7.19
C GLN A 302 19.74 26.23 5.73
N SER A 303 20.40 27.33 5.50
CA SER A 303 20.91 27.71 4.17
C SER A 303 22.32 27.16 3.97
N ARG A 304 22.60 26.56 2.81
CA ARG A 304 23.92 26.06 2.40
C ARG A 304 24.20 26.45 0.95
N GLN A 305 25.45 26.78 0.67
CA GLN A 305 25.93 27.05 -0.68
C GLN A 305 26.17 25.76 -1.42
N VAL A 306 25.96 25.78 -2.75
CA VAL A 306 26.23 24.67 -3.63
C VAL A 306 27.69 24.74 -4.11
N ALA A 307 28.50 23.76 -3.73
CA ALA A 307 29.89 23.64 -4.19
C ALA A 307 30.00 23.12 -5.62
N ARG A 308 29.15 22.12 -5.98
CA ARG A 308 29.13 21.53 -7.30
C ARG A 308 27.73 21.06 -7.69
N ALA A 309 27.38 21.25 -8.95
CA ALA A 309 26.20 20.66 -9.57
C ALA A 309 26.63 19.61 -10.58
N ILE A 310 26.14 18.38 -10.46
CA ILE A 310 26.53 17.23 -11.27
C ILE A 310 25.29 16.66 -11.95
N PRO A 311 25.01 17.03 -13.22
CA PRO A 311 23.96 16.39 -13.99
C PRO A 311 24.33 14.93 -14.29
N HIS A 312 23.33 14.09 -14.55
CA HIS A 312 23.58 12.72 -14.99
C HIS A 312 24.43 12.74 -16.29
N PRO A 313 25.47 11.88 -16.44
CA PRO A 313 26.41 11.93 -17.56
C PRO A 313 25.79 11.85 -18.96
N THR A 314 24.59 11.30 -19.05
CA THR A 314 23.83 11.18 -20.31
C THR A 314 22.63 12.14 -20.38
N TYR A 315 22.56 13.12 -19.49
CA TYR A 315 21.64 14.25 -19.61
C TYR A 315 21.99 15.06 -20.85
N ASN A 316 20.98 15.49 -21.59
CA ASN A 316 21.17 16.28 -22.80
C ASN A 316 20.18 17.44 -22.82
N GLU A 317 20.70 18.66 -22.85
CA GLU A 317 19.92 19.89 -22.89
C GLU A 317 18.96 19.96 -24.11
N SER A 318 19.33 19.35 -25.25
CA SER A 318 18.44 19.27 -26.40
C SER A 318 17.21 18.38 -26.18
N ASN A 319 17.25 17.50 -25.16
CA ASN A 319 16.14 16.70 -24.69
C ASN A 319 16.11 16.73 -23.15
N LYS A 320 15.79 17.88 -22.60
CA LYS A 320 15.94 18.24 -21.19
C LYS A 320 15.14 17.38 -20.19
N TYR A 321 14.27 16.52 -20.66
CA TYR A 321 13.55 15.59 -19.81
C TYR A 321 14.10 14.16 -19.86
N HIS A 322 15.11 13.91 -20.69
CA HIS A 322 15.78 12.61 -20.75
C HIS A 322 16.93 12.55 -19.75
N ASN A 323 16.89 11.56 -18.84
CA ASN A 323 17.82 11.44 -17.70
C ASN A 323 17.85 12.70 -16.84
N ASP A 324 16.68 13.26 -16.60
CA ASP A 324 16.46 14.48 -15.86
C ASP A 324 16.66 14.27 -14.34
N ILE A 325 17.93 14.18 -13.97
CA ILE A 325 18.40 14.02 -12.58
C ILE A 325 19.78 14.66 -12.41
N ALA A 326 19.97 15.37 -11.33
CA ALA A 326 21.25 15.96 -10.93
C ALA A 326 21.49 15.77 -9.43
N LEU A 327 22.78 15.83 -9.07
CA LEU A 327 23.25 15.84 -7.69
C LEU A 327 23.91 17.21 -7.39
N LEU A 328 23.55 17.80 -6.27
CA LEU A 328 24.20 19.01 -5.76
C LEU A 328 25.03 18.63 -4.54
N GLU A 329 26.31 18.97 -4.56
CA GLU A 329 27.20 18.87 -3.41
C GLU A 329 27.21 20.20 -2.66
N LEU A 330 27.01 20.15 -1.35
CA LEU A 330 27.02 21.34 -0.48
C LEU A 330 28.44 21.66 0.01
N GLU A 331 28.76 22.93 0.12
CA GLU A 331 30.05 23.38 0.68
C GLU A 331 30.22 22.96 2.13
N SER A 332 29.18 23.09 2.93
CA SER A 332 29.14 22.68 4.33
C SER A 332 28.00 21.72 4.61
N PRO A 333 28.16 20.78 5.58
CA PRO A 333 27.14 19.79 5.87
C PRO A 333 25.90 20.42 6.49
N LEU A 334 24.75 19.76 6.27
CA LEU A 334 23.51 20.00 7.00
C LEU A 334 23.58 19.36 8.40
N GLU A 335 22.95 19.98 9.36
CA GLU A 335 22.77 19.45 10.70
C GLU A 335 21.38 18.79 10.79
N PHE A 336 21.35 17.47 10.99
CA PHE A 336 20.08 16.74 11.05
C PHE A 336 19.34 17.02 12.35
N ASN A 337 18.06 17.29 12.22
CA ASN A 337 17.13 17.56 13.32
C ASN A 337 15.71 17.16 12.92
N HIS A 338 14.71 17.52 13.71
CA HIS A 338 13.31 17.18 13.43
C HIS A 338 12.75 17.78 12.12
N TYR A 339 13.37 18.81 11.58
CA TYR A 339 12.92 19.55 10.39
C TYR A 339 13.85 19.35 9.19
N VAL A 340 15.04 18.81 9.43
CA VAL A 340 16.06 18.53 8.40
C VAL A 340 16.53 17.09 8.59
N THR A 341 16.04 16.19 7.76
CA THR A 341 16.33 14.74 7.82
C THR A 341 16.45 14.19 6.40
N PRO A 342 17.38 13.30 6.08
CA PRO A 342 17.50 12.75 4.74
C PRO A 342 16.38 11.78 4.42
N ILE A 343 16.03 11.65 3.13
CA ILE A 343 15.18 10.57 2.63
C ILE A 343 16.00 9.31 2.35
N CYS A 344 15.44 8.12 2.57
CA CYS A 344 16.14 6.89 2.28
C CYS A 344 16.25 6.61 0.78
N ILE A 345 17.39 6.06 0.35
CA ILE A 345 17.65 5.57 -1.01
C ILE A 345 17.64 4.04 -0.98
N GLY A 346 16.65 3.45 -1.63
CA GLY A 346 16.51 2.01 -1.78
C GLY A 346 17.53 1.35 -2.71
N ASP A 347 17.37 0.08 -3.02
CA ASP A 347 17.99 -0.52 -4.18
C ASP A 347 17.04 -0.46 -5.40
N LYS A 348 17.54 -0.88 -6.55
CA LYS A 348 16.80 -0.78 -7.82
C LYS A 348 15.49 -1.56 -7.80
N GLU A 349 15.52 -2.79 -7.30
CA GLU A 349 14.37 -3.69 -7.32
C GLU A 349 13.35 -3.25 -6.28
N PHE A 350 13.77 -3.06 -5.04
CA PHE A 350 12.95 -2.56 -3.95
C PHE A 350 12.27 -1.23 -4.32
N THR A 351 13.03 -0.23 -4.77
CA THR A 351 12.49 1.09 -5.13
C THR A 351 11.47 0.99 -6.28
N ASN A 352 11.69 0.08 -7.25
CA ASN A 352 10.75 -0.12 -8.35
C ASN A 352 9.46 -0.83 -7.91
N ASN A 353 9.55 -1.78 -6.98
CA ASN A 353 8.39 -2.45 -6.40
C ASN A 353 7.60 -1.50 -5.52
N LEU A 354 8.28 -0.75 -4.65
CA LEU A 354 7.66 0.25 -3.80
C LEU A 354 6.91 1.31 -4.61
N LEU A 355 7.49 1.81 -5.70
CA LEU A 355 6.84 2.74 -6.61
C LEU A 355 5.52 2.21 -7.19
N LYS A 356 5.45 0.92 -7.53
CA LYS A 356 4.27 0.34 -8.19
C LYS A 356 3.12 0.02 -7.23
N HIS A 357 3.45 -0.29 -5.99
CA HIS A 357 2.49 -0.78 -4.99
C HIS A 357 2.20 0.24 -3.89
N GLY A 358 3.06 1.22 -3.69
CA GLY A 358 2.89 2.27 -2.70
C GLY A 358 2.12 3.48 -3.23
N LEU A 359 1.48 4.20 -2.32
CA LEU A 359 0.94 5.52 -2.59
C LEU A 359 2.08 6.54 -2.46
N GLY A 360 2.34 7.29 -3.51
CA GLY A 360 3.37 8.32 -3.51
C GLY A 360 2.88 9.62 -2.89
N THR A 361 3.80 10.37 -2.31
CA THR A 361 3.58 11.75 -1.88
C THR A 361 4.57 12.64 -2.60
N VAL A 362 4.06 13.70 -3.19
CA VAL A 362 4.86 14.75 -3.83
C VAL A 362 4.72 16.05 -3.06
N SER A 363 5.75 16.87 -3.07
CA SER A 363 5.77 18.12 -2.32
C SER A 363 6.56 19.22 -3.02
N GLY A 364 6.18 20.46 -2.75
CA GLY A 364 6.90 21.62 -3.29
C GLY A 364 6.17 22.94 -3.05
N TRP A 365 6.79 24.03 -3.49
CA TRP A 365 6.26 25.41 -3.47
C TRP A 365 5.86 25.89 -4.87
N GLY A 366 5.46 24.97 -5.73
CA GLY A 366 5.06 25.29 -7.09
C GLY A 366 3.76 26.09 -7.18
N LYS A 367 3.34 26.37 -8.41
CA LYS A 367 2.12 27.14 -8.64
C LYS A 367 0.88 26.38 -8.19
N LEU A 368 0.00 27.07 -7.49
CA LEU A 368 -1.25 26.55 -6.94
C LEU A 368 -2.32 26.26 -7.98
N GLN A 369 -2.17 26.80 -9.19
CA GLN A 369 -3.03 26.61 -10.34
C GLN A 369 -2.22 26.85 -11.62
N TYR A 370 -2.68 26.32 -12.76
CA TYR A 370 -2.10 26.65 -14.05
C TYR A 370 -2.10 28.17 -14.25
N GLN A 371 -0.93 28.77 -14.47
CA GLN A 371 -0.70 30.23 -14.55
C GLN A 371 -1.04 31.02 -13.26
N GLY A 372 -1.25 30.32 -12.14
CA GLY A 372 -1.54 30.93 -10.85
C GLY A 372 -0.31 31.43 -10.09
N ARG A 373 -0.54 31.90 -8.85
CA ARG A 373 0.53 32.30 -7.93
C ARG A 373 1.26 31.07 -7.38
N GLN A 374 2.53 31.26 -7.00
CA GLN A 374 3.33 30.27 -6.30
C GLN A 374 2.85 30.11 -4.84
N ALA A 375 3.00 28.89 -4.28
CA ALA A 375 2.70 28.62 -2.88
C ALA A 375 3.73 29.29 -1.96
N SER A 376 3.28 29.87 -0.86
CA SER A 376 4.17 30.33 0.21
C SER A 376 4.44 29.23 1.24
N ILE A 377 3.45 28.40 1.53
CA ILE A 377 3.57 27.26 2.43
C ILE A 377 3.84 26.00 1.59
N LEU A 378 4.76 25.15 2.07
CA LEU A 378 5.05 23.87 1.42
C LEU A 378 3.77 23.04 1.26
N GLN A 379 3.53 22.59 0.05
CA GLN A 379 2.35 21.78 -0.30
C GLN A 379 2.70 20.31 -0.35
N VAL A 380 1.74 19.45 0.00
CA VAL A 380 1.82 17.99 -0.13
C VAL A 380 0.61 17.44 -0.87
N LEU A 381 0.85 16.46 -1.73
CA LEU A 381 -0.19 15.77 -2.50
C LEU A 381 0.11 14.29 -2.56
N LYS A 382 -0.88 13.44 -2.25
CA LYS A 382 -0.82 12.01 -2.49
C LYS A 382 -1.15 11.71 -3.95
N VAL A 383 -0.29 10.93 -4.61
CA VAL A 383 -0.43 10.54 -6.01
C VAL A 383 -0.26 9.04 -6.18
N GLN A 384 -1.03 8.46 -7.08
CA GLN A 384 -0.96 7.05 -7.41
C GLN A 384 -0.09 6.82 -8.63
N TYR A 385 0.71 5.76 -8.64
CA TYR A 385 1.42 5.30 -9.84
C TYR A 385 0.42 4.93 -10.94
N ILE A 386 0.63 5.47 -12.14
CA ILE A 386 -0.18 5.16 -13.32
C ILE A 386 0.54 4.11 -14.16
N ASP A 387 -0.18 3.05 -14.53
CA ASP A 387 0.37 2.01 -15.37
C ASP A 387 0.90 2.58 -16.71
N ARG A 388 1.95 1.94 -17.24
CA ARG A 388 2.63 2.46 -18.41
C ARG A 388 1.74 2.60 -19.66
N PRO A 389 0.85 1.65 -20.01
CA PRO A 389 -0.08 1.83 -21.13
C PRO A 389 -0.98 3.04 -20.98
N THR A 390 -1.56 3.27 -19.80
CA THR A 390 -2.40 4.45 -19.50
C THR A 390 -1.59 5.73 -19.54
N CYS A 391 -0.38 5.73 -18.95
CA CYS A 391 0.57 6.84 -18.98
C CYS A 391 0.92 7.26 -20.43
N LEU A 392 1.23 6.29 -21.30
CA LEU A 392 1.54 6.57 -22.70
C LEU A 392 0.35 7.13 -23.49
N ARG A 393 -0.87 6.69 -23.21
CA ARG A 393 -2.08 7.21 -23.86
C ARG A 393 -2.44 8.62 -23.39
N SER A 394 -2.09 8.97 -22.17
CA SER A 394 -2.40 10.27 -21.57
C SER A 394 -1.53 11.42 -22.10
N SER A 395 -0.34 11.12 -22.62
CA SER A 395 0.64 12.13 -23.06
C SER A 395 0.73 12.22 -24.58
N ARG A 396 0.96 13.45 -25.08
CA ARG A 396 1.33 13.72 -26.48
C ARG A 396 2.81 13.55 -26.73
N TYR A 397 3.61 13.50 -25.67
CA TYR A 397 5.06 13.38 -25.75
C TYR A 397 5.51 11.98 -25.43
N THR A 398 6.70 11.63 -25.88
CA THR A 398 7.27 10.30 -25.65
C THR A 398 7.66 10.13 -24.19
N ILE A 399 7.03 9.18 -23.51
CA ILE A 399 7.39 8.78 -22.14
C ILE A 399 8.45 7.67 -22.23
N LEU A 400 9.66 7.95 -21.77
CA LEU A 400 10.79 7.02 -21.81
C LEU A 400 10.72 5.99 -20.67
N PRO A 401 11.45 4.85 -20.76
CA PRO A 401 11.45 3.83 -19.71
C PRO A 401 12.02 4.28 -18.35
N ASN A 402 12.79 5.37 -18.34
CA ASN A 402 13.33 6.02 -17.14
C ASN A 402 12.43 7.11 -16.58
N MET A 403 11.21 7.22 -17.09
CA MET A 403 10.14 8.07 -16.59
C MET A 403 8.96 7.23 -16.10
N PHE A 404 8.10 7.82 -15.30
CA PHE A 404 6.79 7.27 -14.94
C PHE A 404 5.77 8.40 -14.75
N CYS A 405 4.50 8.02 -14.83
CA CYS A 405 3.38 8.90 -14.53
C CYS A 405 2.85 8.63 -13.12
N ALA A 406 2.49 9.68 -12.42
CA ALA A 406 1.69 9.58 -11.21
C ALA A 406 0.67 10.71 -11.14
N GLY A 407 -0.46 10.46 -10.44
CA GLY A 407 -1.55 11.41 -10.31
C GLY A 407 -2.78 10.76 -9.70
N GLN A 408 -3.92 11.44 -9.72
CA GLN A 408 -5.19 10.89 -9.28
C GLN A 408 -6.11 10.69 -10.49
N PRO A 409 -6.45 9.43 -10.86
CA PRO A 409 -7.36 9.16 -11.98
C PRO A 409 -8.71 9.85 -11.79
N GLY A 410 -9.18 10.56 -12.83
CA GLY A 410 -10.47 11.25 -12.82
C GLY A 410 -10.49 12.60 -12.09
N GLU A 411 -9.44 12.96 -11.38
CA GLU A 411 -9.32 14.24 -10.69
C GLU A 411 -8.32 15.18 -11.38
N ALA A 412 -8.58 16.48 -11.24
CA ALA A 412 -7.70 17.52 -11.75
C ALA A 412 -6.69 17.92 -10.65
N LYS A 413 -5.80 16.98 -10.28
CA LYS A 413 -4.79 17.16 -9.22
C LYS A 413 -3.43 16.73 -9.74
N ASP A 414 -2.42 17.60 -9.68
CA ASP A 414 -1.08 17.35 -10.18
C ASP A 414 -0.04 18.31 -9.59
N THR A 415 1.25 17.98 -9.73
CA THR A 415 2.38 18.89 -9.50
C THR A 415 2.44 19.94 -10.61
N CYS A 416 2.96 21.13 -10.29
CA CYS A 416 2.99 22.27 -11.21
C CYS A 416 4.38 22.94 -11.27
N GLN A 417 4.51 23.99 -12.08
CA GLN A 417 5.74 24.79 -12.21
C GLN A 417 6.23 25.28 -10.84
N GLY A 418 7.49 24.99 -10.49
CA GLY A 418 8.11 25.29 -9.21
C GLY A 418 8.24 24.08 -8.27
N ASP A 419 7.53 22.98 -8.54
CA ASP A 419 7.69 21.68 -7.88
C ASP A 419 8.81 20.84 -8.52
N SER A 420 9.35 21.28 -9.66
CA SER A 420 10.46 20.63 -10.40
C SER A 420 11.62 20.29 -9.49
N GLY A 421 12.16 19.09 -9.62
CA GLY A 421 13.28 18.61 -8.79
C GLY A 421 12.87 18.12 -7.40
N GLY A 422 11.64 18.42 -6.94
CA GLY A 422 11.11 17.97 -5.66
C GLY A 422 10.89 16.45 -5.59
N PRO A 423 10.73 15.88 -4.38
CA PRO A 423 10.59 14.45 -4.18
C PRO A 423 9.23 13.92 -4.62
N HIS A 424 9.23 12.74 -5.22
CA HIS A 424 8.15 11.77 -5.15
C HIS A 424 8.63 10.70 -4.16
N ALA A 425 8.02 10.68 -2.99
CA ALA A 425 8.37 9.84 -1.87
C ALA A 425 7.30 8.79 -1.63
N THR A 426 7.69 7.56 -1.29
CA THR A 426 6.76 6.48 -0.95
C THR A 426 7.18 5.90 0.39
N ASP A 427 6.23 5.74 1.30
CA ASP A 427 6.48 5.12 2.59
C ASP A 427 6.23 3.62 2.59
N ILE A 428 6.95 2.93 3.43
CA ILE A 428 6.68 1.57 3.87
C ILE A 428 6.96 1.52 5.37
N GLU A 429 5.94 1.19 6.16
CA GLU A 429 6.06 1.04 7.60
C GLU A 429 6.78 2.22 8.28
N ASP A 430 6.26 3.41 8.05
CA ASP A 430 6.76 4.70 8.59
C ASP A 430 8.19 5.08 8.15
N THR A 431 8.73 4.44 7.11
CA THR A 431 10.02 4.80 6.53
C THR A 431 9.85 5.25 5.08
N TRP A 432 10.25 6.48 4.78
CA TRP A 432 10.08 7.12 3.48
C TRP A 432 11.28 6.91 2.56
N PHE A 433 11.00 6.53 1.31
CA PHE A 433 12.01 6.28 0.27
C PHE A 433 11.78 7.19 -0.93
N LEU A 434 12.88 7.69 -1.51
CA LEU A 434 12.84 8.43 -2.76
C LEU A 434 12.58 7.48 -3.93
N THR A 435 11.41 7.59 -4.54
CA THR A 435 10.97 6.75 -5.66
C THR A 435 10.97 7.49 -6.99
N GLY A 436 10.82 8.83 -6.95
CA GLY A 436 10.84 9.68 -8.14
C GLY A 436 11.31 11.10 -7.86
N ILE A 437 11.53 11.86 -8.94
CA ILE A 437 11.84 13.28 -8.93
C ILE A 437 10.84 13.97 -9.86
N THR A 438 10.19 15.02 -9.40
CA THR A 438 9.27 15.83 -10.22
C THR A 438 10.02 16.42 -11.41
N SER A 439 9.60 16.09 -12.62
CA SER A 439 10.29 16.50 -13.83
C SER A 439 9.44 17.46 -14.68
N TRP A 440 8.30 17.01 -15.20
CA TRP A 440 7.45 17.83 -16.06
C TRP A 440 6.01 17.33 -16.09
N GLY A 441 5.09 18.10 -16.71
CA GLY A 441 3.70 17.72 -16.93
C GLY A 441 3.06 18.53 -18.04
N GLU A 442 2.06 17.95 -18.69
CA GLU A 442 1.23 18.64 -19.69
C GLU A 442 0.06 19.35 -19.02
N GLN A 443 0.12 20.66 -18.84
CA GLN A 443 -0.96 21.48 -18.25
C GLN A 443 -1.37 20.96 -16.85
N CYS A 444 -0.73 21.53 -15.81
CA CYS A 444 -1.00 21.17 -14.42
C CYS A 444 -2.49 20.99 -14.14
N ALA A 445 -2.87 19.85 -13.54
CA ALA A 445 -4.23 19.52 -13.13
C ALA A 445 -5.30 19.53 -14.24
N LYS A 446 -4.96 19.09 -15.41
CA LYS A 446 -5.96 18.77 -16.43
C LYS A 446 -6.43 17.33 -16.22
N LYS A 447 -7.75 17.13 -16.26
CA LYS A 447 -8.36 15.79 -16.18
C LYS A 447 -7.69 14.84 -17.19
N ASP A 448 -7.34 13.63 -16.73
CA ASP A 448 -6.68 12.57 -17.48
C ASP A 448 -5.27 12.93 -18.01
N LYS A 449 -4.63 13.95 -17.41
CA LYS A 449 -3.21 14.26 -17.55
C LYS A 449 -2.52 13.99 -16.22
N TYR A 450 -1.33 13.46 -16.28
CA TYR A 450 -0.56 13.03 -15.10
C TYR A 450 0.79 13.73 -15.06
N GLY A 451 1.30 13.96 -13.86
CA GLY A 451 2.68 14.39 -13.65
C GLY A 451 3.67 13.33 -14.12
N ILE A 452 4.77 13.78 -14.72
CA ILE A 452 5.84 12.95 -15.20
C ILE A 452 7.05 13.11 -14.28
N TYR A 453 7.57 11.99 -13.84
CA TYR A 453 8.63 11.90 -12.85
C TYR A 453 9.81 11.11 -13.39
N THR A 454 11.01 11.51 -13.01
CA THR A 454 12.21 10.70 -13.23
C THR A 454 12.17 9.48 -12.31
N ARG A 455 12.34 8.28 -12.88
CA ARG A 455 12.27 6.99 -12.14
C ARG A 455 13.61 6.73 -11.41
N VAL A 456 13.67 7.05 -10.12
CA VAL A 456 14.90 6.99 -9.30
C VAL A 456 15.53 5.60 -9.29
N SER A 457 14.75 4.52 -9.36
CA SER A 457 15.25 3.13 -9.40
C SER A 457 16.26 2.86 -10.53
N ARG A 458 16.24 3.67 -11.60
CA ARG A 458 17.19 3.57 -12.72
C ARG A 458 18.55 4.19 -12.44
N TYR A 459 18.63 5.07 -11.43
CA TYR A 459 19.80 5.90 -11.15
C TYR A 459 20.50 5.59 -9.83
N ILE A 460 20.00 4.61 -9.06
CA ILE A 460 20.54 4.26 -7.72
C ILE A 460 22.06 3.98 -7.78
N LYS A 461 22.54 3.24 -8.79
CA LYS A 461 23.96 2.93 -8.94
C LYS A 461 24.77 4.21 -9.16
N TRP A 462 24.30 5.12 -10.00
CA TRP A 462 24.98 6.39 -10.27
C TRP A 462 24.97 7.29 -9.02
N ILE A 463 23.83 7.43 -8.34
CA ILE A 463 23.72 8.21 -7.09
C ILE A 463 24.76 7.70 -6.09
N ARG A 464 24.76 6.40 -5.78
CA ARG A 464 25.68 5.80 -4.80
C ARG A 464 27.15 5.98 -5.18
N ASN A 465 27.49 5.75 -6.43
CA ASN A 465 28.88 5.89 -6.91
C ASN A 465 29.37 7.33 -6.81
N THR A 466 28.51 8.33 -7.09
CA THR A 466 28.87 9.74 -7.06
C THR A 466 28.93 10.27 -5.62
N THR A 467 27.98 9.90 -4.77
CA THR A 467 27.85 10.42 -3.39
C THR A 467 28.60 9.58 -2.37
N ARG A 468 29.15 8.41 -2.77
CA ARG A 468 29.82 7.43 -1.89
C ARG A 468 28.93 6.95 -0.74
N ILE A 469 27.62 7.01 -0.89
CA ILE A 469 26.68 6.40 0.07
C ILE A 469 26.87 4.89 0.01
N THR A 470 27.43 4.30 1.06
CA THR A 470 27.64 2.86 1.20
C THR A 470 26.36 2.13 1.59
N ARG A 471 26.28 0.85 1.27
CA ARG A 471 25.41 -0.12 1.96
C ARG A 471 26.25 -0.63 3.12
N ASP A 472 26.01 -0.15 4.29
CA ASP A 472 26.57 -0.82 5.47
C ASP A 472 25.57 -1.82 5.99
#